data_ca8ecc1e1d4caec1beaa4b35a1360bd5
#
_entry.id   ca8ecc1e1d4caec1beaa4b35a1360bd5
#
_cell.length_a   1.000
_cell.length_b   1.000
_cell.length_c   1.000
_cell.angle_alpha   90.00
_cell.angle_beta   90.00
_cell.angle_gamma   90.00
#
_symmetry.space_group_name_H-M   'P 1'
#
loop_
_entity.id
_entity.type
_entity.pdbx_description
1 polymer ?
#
loop_
_entity_poly.entity_id
_entity_poly.type
_entity_poly.pdbx_seq_one_letter_code
_entity_poly.pdbx_strand_id
1 'polypeptide(L)'
;MQKPFKLTQLSVVSITISGFLLFSILSISLNQIQYAVSQSPVNSTTSKANENASKEVDLINIHTSPSNLKVPSKFEVGATVVNKSPGAITFSAGVCHSPLSAKFLNNVVIRHTQGCTTSSPPFHLKPGDQVTIAGPSSGTIYQAFASGQTKATATLNYQSEDGRAASFTKPFEFTINP
;
A
#
# COMPACT_ATOMS: atom_id res chain seq x y z
N MET A 1 -35.02 -23.82 46.88
CA MET A 1 -33.76 -23.75 47.62
C MET A 1 -32.78 -22.94 46.80
N GLN A 2 -32.63 -21.63 47.12
CA GLN A 2 -31.72 -20.73 46.46
C GLN A 2 -30.49 -20.58 47.36
N LYS A 3 -29.29 -20.79 46.78
CA LYS A 3 -28.01 -20.56 47.46
C LYS A 3 -27.54 -19.09 47.21
N PRO A 4 -27.09 -18.39 48.24
CA PRO A 4 -26.64 -17.00 48.05
C PRO A 4 -25.21 -16.97 47.52
N PHE A 5 -25.03 -16.03 46.55
CA PHE A 5 -23.73 -15.68 45.96
C PHE A 5 -22.94 -14.81 46.93
N LYS A 6 -21.73 -15.20 47.30
CA LYS A 6 -20.79 -14.41 48.11
C LYS A 6 -20.06 -13.41 47.19
N LEU A 7 -20.25 -12.13 47.43
CA LEU A 7 -19.40 -11.07 46.90
C LEU A 7 -18.06 -11.08 47.60
N THR A 8 -17.01 -11.29 46.86
CA THR A 8 -15.61 -11.10 47.34
C THR A 8 -15.18 -9.68 47.04
N GLN A 9 -14.87 -8.92 48.07
CA GLN A 9 -14.35 -7.55 47.96
C GLN A 9 -12.95 -7.57 47.35
N LEU A 10 -12.74 -6.79 46.30
CA LEU A 10 -11.42 -6.46 45.77
C LEU A 10 -10.85 -5.26 46.51
N SER A 11 -9.75 -5.48 47.19
CA SER A 11 -8.95 -4.43 47.84
C SER A 11 -8.25 -3.57 46.80
N VAL A 12 -8.52 -2.27 46.84
CA VAL A 12 -7.82 -1.26 46.06
C VAL A 12 -6.50 -0.95 46.76
N VAL A 13 -5.39 -1.35 46.18
CA VAL A 13 -4.05 -0.95 46.61
C VAL A 13 -3.69 0.36 45.89
N SER A 14 -3.75 1.46 46.63
CA SER A 14 -3.22 2.75 46.20
C SER A 14 -1.69 2.76 46.40
N ILE A 15 -0.95 2.80 45.31
CA ILE A 15 0.49 3.07 45.34
C ILE A 15 0.69 4.54 44.97
N THR A 16 0.94 5.35 45.99
CA THR A 16 1.46 6.70 45.85
C THR A 16 2.97 6.64 45.64
N ILE A 17 3.44 6.94 44.45
CA ILE A 17 4.86 7.17 44.17
C ILE A 17 5.09 8.68 44.24
N SER A 18 5.65 9.09 45.37
CA SER A 18 6.10 10.44 45.63
C SER A 18 7.49 10.65 45.02
N GLY A 19 7.63 11.73 44.34
CA GLY A 19 8.65 12.25 43.50
C GLY A 19 10.11 12.19 43.97
N PHE A 20 10.97 12.49 43.06
CA PHE A 20 12.11 13.38 43.31
C PHE A 20 12.64 13.84 41.95
N LEU A 21 12.39 15.11 41.66
CA LEU A 21 13.05 15.88 40.60
C LEU A 21 14.51 16.09 41.03
N LEU A 22 15.44 15.50 40.28
CA LEU A 22 16.82 15.94 40.24
C LEU A 22 17.17 16.38 38.81
N PHE A 23 17.13 17.68 38.61
CA PHE A 23 17.72 18.36 37.46
C PHE A 23 19.24 18.16 37.51
N SER A 24 19.76 17.30 36.68
CA SER A 24 21.19 17.28 36.34
C SER A 24 21.36 17.90 34.97
N ILE A 25 21.79 19.16 34.97
CA ILE A 25 22.25 19.88 33.79
C ILE A 25 23.59 19.29 33.37
N LEU A 26 23.58 18.39 32.39
CA LEU A 26 24.81 17.92 31.75
C LEU A 26 25.04 18.78 30.52
N SER A 27 25.99 19.73 30.66
CA SER A 27 26.52 20.50 29.52
C SER A 27 27.31 19.55 28.63
N ILE A 28 26.71 19.15 27.53
CA ILE A 28 27.41 18.38 26.47
C ILE A 28 28.03 19.40 25.51
N SER A 29 29.35 19.52 25.60
CA SER A 29 30.17 20.26 24.64
C SER A 29 29.95 19.71 23.22
N LEU A 30 29.45 20.56 22.32
CA LEU A 30 29.42 20.27 20.90
C LEU A 30 30.84 20.19 20.35
N ASN A 31 31.40 19.00 20.27
CA ASN A 31 32.52 18.75 19.37
C ASN A 31 31.94 18.71 17.95
N GLN A 32 32.22 19.76 17.22
CA GLN A 32 31.98 19.83 15.78
C GLN A 32 32.89 18.82 15.08
N ILE A 33 32.38 17.65 14.79
CA ILE A 33 33.04 16.74 13.86
C ILE A 33 32.65 17.25 12.46
N GLN A 34 33.58 17.99 11.86
CA GLN A 34 33.51 18.33 10.45
C GLN A 34 33.77 17.06 9.64
N TYR A 35 32.71 16.40 9.19
CA TYR A 35 32.83 15.42 8.14
C TYR A 35 33.14 16.16 6.84
N ALA A 36 34.34 16.01 6.34
CA ALA A 36 34.68 16.37 4.96
C ALA A 36 33.80 15.50 4.05
N VAL A 37 32.70 16.07 3.57
CA VAL A 37 31.90 15.48 2.51
C VAL A 37 32.73 15.59 1.22
N SER A 38 33.42 14.51 0.88
CA SER A 38 33.98 14.34 -0.46
C SER A 38 32.78 14.31 -1.44
N GLN A 39 32.52 15.44 -2.06
CA GLN A 39 31.56 15.53 -3.16
C GLN A 39 32.19 14.87 -4.39
N SER A 40 32.01 13.57 -4.52
CA SER A 40 32.05 12.94 -5.84
C SER A 40 30.84 13.48 -6.62
N PRO A 41 31.01 13.93 -7.85
CA PRO A 41 29.88 14.31 -8.68
C PRO A 41 29.06 13.06 -8.95
N VAL A 42 28.00 12.87 -8.16
CA VAL A 42 26.95 11.93 -8.50
C VAL A 42 26.28 12.55 -9.73
N ASN A 43 26.62 12.02 -10.89
CA ASN A 43 25.83 12.20 -12.10
C ASN A 43 24.41 11.74 -11.76
N SER A 44 23.60 12.70 -11.35
CA SER A 44 22.14 12.52 -11.26
C SER A 44 21.63 12.29 -12.68
N THR A 45 21.72 11.04 -13.12
CA THR A 45 20.90 10.58 -14.23
C THR A 45 19.47 10.60 -13.71
N THR A 46 18.88 11.79 -13.74
CA THR A 46 17.45 11.98 -13.56
C THR A 46 16.78 11.05 -14.57
N SER A 47 16.27 9.96 -14.09
CA SER A 47 15.58 8.97 -14.91
C SER A 47 14.35 9.64 -15.53
N LYS A 48 14.47 10.05 -16.80
CA LYS A 48 13.36 10.42 -17.69
C LYS A 48 12.44 9.23 -18.00
N ALA A 49 12.44 8.21 -17.12
CA ALA A 49 11.73 6.95 -17.35
C ALA A 49 10.20 7.05 -17.18
N ASN A 50 9.67 8.18 -16.69
CA ASN A 50 8.26 8.20 -16.28
C ASN A 50 7.30 8.83 -17.30
N GLU A 51 7.77 9.62 -18.25
CA GLU A 51 6.87 10.24 -19.24
C GLU A 51 6.54 9.32 -20.43
N ASN A 52 7.43 8.40 -20.78
CA ASN A 52 7.17 7.44 -21.87
C ASN A 52 6.28 6.27 -21.44
N ALA A 53 6.33 5.84 -20.17
CA ALA A 53 5.48 4.76 -19.67
C ALA A 53 3.97 5.09 -19.76
N SER A 54 3.60 6.37 -19.69
CA SER A 54 2.18 6.80 -19.79
C SER A 54 1.59 6.67 -21.19
N LYS A 55 2.41 6.47 -22.22
CA LYS A 55 1.96 6.28 -23.60
C LYS A 55 1.83 4.82 -23.99
N GLU A 56 2.47 3.92 -23.26
CA GLU A 56 2.58 2.51 -23.62
C GLU A 56 1.54 1.62 -22.93
N VAL A 57 1.09 2.00 -21.73
CA VAL A 57 0.10 1.23 -20.98
C VAL A 57 -0.91 2.18 -20.37
N ASP A 58 -2.17 1.75 -20.25
CA ASP A 58 -3.21 2.51 -19.57
C ASP A 58 -4.00 1.62 -18.60
N LEU A 59 -4.54 2.23 -17.56
CA LEU A 59 -5.51 1.64 -16.65
C LEU A 59 -6.85 2.33 -16.84
N ILE A 60 -7.86 1.59 -17.28
CA ILE A 60 -9.22 2.09 -17.43
C ILE A 60 -10.18 1.34 -16.52
N ASN A 61 -11.38 1.88 -16.31
CA ASN A 61 -12.42 1.25 -15.48
C ASN A 61 -11.92 0.86 -14.08
N ILE A 62 -11.14 1.74 -13.43
CA ILE A 62 -10.68 1.49 -12.07
C ILE A 62 -11.88 1.55 -11.13
N HIS A 63 -12.08 0.52 -10.32
CA HIS A 63 -13.23 0.38 -9.43
C HIS A 63 -12.87 -0.39 -8.16
N THR A 64 -13.73 -0.31 -7.15
CA THR A 64 -13.65 -1.17 -5.96
C THR A 64 -14.62 -2.35 -6.07
N SER A 65 -14.25 -3.48 -5.49
CA SER A 65 -15.11 -4.65 -5.37
C SER A 65 -15.22 -5.03 -3.88
N PRO A 66 -16.42 -4.94 -3.29
CA PRO A 66 -17.71 -4.54 -3.88
C PRO A 66 -17.75 -3.05 -4.26
N SER A 67 -18.62 -2.70 -5.23
CA SER A 67 -18.81 -1.32 -5.68
C SER A 67 -19.53 -0.44 -4.66
N ASN A 68 -20.43 -1.03 -3.84
CA ASN A 68 -21.11 -0.36 -2.73
C ASN A 68 -20.35 -0.61 -1.42
N LEU A 69 -19.22 0.04 -1.28
CA LEU A 69 -18.33 -0.14 -0.15
C LEU A 69 -18.87 0.57 1.10
N LYS A 70 -18.86 -0.13 2.24
CA LYS A 70 -19.30 0.36 3.56
C LYS A 70 -18.21 0.20 4.60
N VAL A 71 -18.33 0.94 5.70
CA VAL A 71 -17.50 0.76 6.89
C VAL A 71 -18.14 -0.30 7.81
N PRO A 72 -17.35 -1.23 8.39
CA PRO A 72 -15.99 -1.63 8.03
C PRO A 72 -16.05 -2.75 6.98
N SER A 73 -15.49 -2.55 5.81
CA SER A 73 -15.45 -3.58 4.77
C SER A 73 -14.04 -3.83 4.27
N LYS A 74 -13.74 -5.07 3.94
CA LYS A 74 -12.57 -5.42 3.13
C LYS A 74 -12.98 -5.32 1.66
N PHE A 75 -12.05 -4.92 0.80
CA PHE A 75 -12.33 -4.74 -0.61
C PHE A 75 -11.08 -4.96 -1.46
N GLU A 76 -11.30 -5.07 -2.75
CA GLU A 76 -10.27 -5.14 -3.78
C GLU A 76 -10.39 -3.94 -4.71
N VAL A 77 -9.32 -3.64 -5.43
CA VAL A 77 -9.32 -2.65 -6.52
C VAL A 77 -9.16 -3.41 -7.82
N GLY A 78 -10.14 -3.26 -8.71
CA GLY A 78 -10.10 -3.79 -10.07
C GLY A 78 -9.75 -2.71 -11.07
N ALA A 79 -9.11 -3.09 -12.18
CA ALA A 79 -8.84 -2.22 -13.33
C ALA A 79 -8.70 -3.02 -14.61
N THR A 80 -9.00 -2.40 -15.74
CA THR A 80 -8.68 -2.96 -17.05
C THR A 80 -7.36 -2.36 -17.53
N VAL A 81 -6.37 -3.22 -17.75
CA VAL A 81 -5.08 -2.89 -18.37
C VAL A 81 -5.24 -2.89 -19.86
N VAL A 82 -4.79 -1.84 -20.52
CA VAL A 82 -4.74 -1.73 -21.99
C VAL A 82 -3.28 -1.58 -22.40
N ASN A 83 -2.79 -2.51 -23.23
CA ASN A 83 -1.45 -2.41 -23.80
C ASN A 83 -1.48 -1.57 -25.08
N LYS A 84 -0.96 -0.34 -25.01
CA LYS A 84 -0.83 0.59 -26.14
C LYS A 84 0.59 0.61 -26.70
N SER A 85 1.51 -0.18 -26.12
CA SER A 85 2.89 -0.27 -26.59
C SER A 85 2.99 -1.04 -27.91
N PRO A 86 4.07 -0.88 -28.68
CA PRO A 86 4.29 -1.65 -29.90
C PRO A 86 4.68 -3.11 -29.59
N GLY A 87 5.09 -3.43 -28.37
CA GLY A 87 5.50 -4.76 -27.93
C GLY A 87 4.58 -5.36 -26.88
N ALA A 88 4.75 -6.63 -26.59
CA ALA A 88 4.02 -7.31 -25.53
C ALA A 88 4.51 -6.83 -24.16
N ILE A 89 3.60 -6.74 -23.20
CA ILE A 89 3.93 -6.55 -21.79
C ILE A 89 3.67 -7.84 -21.03
N THR A 90 4.44 -8.05 -19.97
CA THR A 90 4.36 -9.27 -19.16
C THR A 90 4.18 -8.90 -17.69
N PHE A 91 3.31 -9.61 -16.98
CA PHE A 91 3.15 -9.49 -15.54
C PHE A 91 2.66 -10.80 -14.92
N SER A 92 2.92 -11.00 -13.64
CA SER A 92 2.35 -12.13 -12.90
C SER A 92 0.95 -11.79 -12.45
N ALA A 93 -0.03 -12.60 -12.83
CA ALA A 93 -1.41 -12.48 -12.40
C ALA A 93 -1.95 -13.83 -11.95
N GLY A 94 -2.52 -13.90 -10.75
CA GLY A 94 -3.07 -15.13 -10.18
C GLY A 94 -3.51 -14.93 -8.74
N VAL A 95 -3.95 -16.00 -8.12
CA VAL A 95 -4.51 -15.98 -6.75
C VAL A 95 -3.53 -15.40 -5.73
N CYS A 96 -2.24 -15.67 -5.88
CA CYS A 96 -1.21 -15.21 -4.94
C CYS A 96 -0.57 -13.88 -5.32
N HIS A 97 -0.56 -13.56 -6.58
CA HIS A 97 0.14 -12.38 -7.10
C HIS A 97 -0.79 -11.55 -7.96
N SER A 98 -0.82 -10.26 -7.68
CA SER A 98 -1.46 -9.28 -8.55
C SER A 98 -0.43 -8.24 -8.97
N PRO A 99 -0.38 -7.87 -10.25
CA PRO A 99 0.45 -6.76 -10.70
C PRO A 99 -0.14 -5.40 -10.29
N LEU A 100 -1.42 -5.39 -9.83
CA LEU A 100 -2.15 -4.20 -9.44
C LEU A 100 -2.09 -4.01 -7.93
N SER A 101 -1.71 -2.82 -7.51
CA SER A 101 -1.77 -2.35 -6.13
C SER A 101 -2.39 -0.97 -6.06
N ALA A 102 -2.81 -0.55 -4.86
CA ALA A 102 -3.34 0.79 -4.64
C ALA A 102 -2.78 1.40 -3.37
N LYS A 103 -2.52 2.72 -3.42
CA LYS A 103 -2.18 3.56 -2.28
C LYS A 103 -3.34 4.52 -2.04
N PHE A 104 -3.75 4.67 -0.78
CA PHE A 104 -4.87 5.51 -0.38
C PHE A 104 -4.36 6.68 0.45
N LEU A 105 -4.97 7.85 0.27
CA LEU A 105 -4.63 9.06 1.04
C LEU A 105 -5.45 9.18 2.31
N ASN A 106 -6.66 8.58 2.36
CA ASN A 106 -7.60 8.67 3.48
C ASN A 106 -8.54 7.45 3.51
N ASN A 107 -9.27 7.30 4.61
CA ASN A 107 -10.40 6.38 4.84
C ASN A 107 -10.11 4.88 4.71
N VAL A 108 -8.90 4.48 4.32
CA VAL A 108 -8.51 3.08 4.11
C VAL A 108 -7.23 2.77 4.85
N VAL A 109 -7.21 1.64 5.54
CA VAL A 109 -6.01 1.06 6.13
C VAL A 109 -5.57 -0.14 5.30
N ILE A 110 -4.26 -0.25 5.07
CA ILE A 110 -3.64 -1.42 4.45
C ILE A 110 -3.13 -2.31 5.57
N ARG A 111 -3.58 -3.56 5.58
CA ARG A 111 -3.12 -4.58 6.52
C ARG A 111 -2.32 -5.64 5.78
N HIS A 112 -1.31 -6.17 6.44
CA HIS A 112 -0.52 -7.28 5.92
C HIS A 112 -0.81 -8.53 6.75
N THR A 113 -1.00 -9.65 6.07
CA THR A 113 -1.19 -10.97 6.63
C THR A 113 -0.22 -11.93 5.95
N GLN A 114 -0.19 -13.17 6.40
CA GLN A 114 0.57 -14.18 5.68
C GLN A 114 -0.02 -14.39 4.29
N GLY A 115 0.78 -14.12 3.25
CA GLY A 115 0.40 -14.36 1.87
C GLY A 115 0.62 -15.82 1.46
N CYS A 116 0.12 -16.19 0.29
CA CYS A 116 0.43 -17.48 -0.30
C CYS A 116 1.77 -17.42 -1.06
N THR A 117 2.42 -18.58 -1.16
CA THR A 117 3.75 -18.70 -1.78
C THR A 117 3.72 -19.34 -3.17
N THR A 118 2.54 -19.67 -3.68
CA THR A 118 2.41 -20.30 -5.00
C THR A 118 2.80 -19.30 -6.09
N SER A 119 3.75 -19.68 -6.94
CA SER A 119 4.12 -18.88 -8.09
C SER A 119 2.96 -18.83 -9.10
N SER A 120 2.72 -17.67 -9.68
CA SER A 120 1.79 -17.52 -10.81
C SER A 120 2.58 -17.49 -12.11
N PRO A 121 2.11 -18.18 -13.16
CA PRO A 121 2.77 -18.08 -14.46
C PRO A 121 2.69 -16.63 -14.97
N PRO A 122 3.65 -16.22 -15.80
CA PRO A 122 3.62 -14.92 -16.44
C PRO A 122 2.43 -14.83 -17.41
N PHE A 123 1.74 -13.71 -17.40
CA PHE A 123 0.70 -13.38 -18.35
C PHE A 123 1.26 -12.40 -19.39
N HIS A 124 1.09 -12.70 -20.67
CA HIS A 124 1.56 -11.89 -21.77
C HIS A 124 0.38 -11.16 -22.42
N LEU A 125 0.39 -9.84 -22.37
CA LEU A 125 -0.63 -8.99 -23.01
C LEU A 125 -0.04 -8.40 -24.29
N LYS A 126 -0.60 -8.77 -25.45
CA LYS A 126 -0.12 -8.32 -26.76
C LYS A 126 -0.45 -6.84 -27.00
N PRO A 127 0.22 -6.18 -27.97
CA PRO A 127 -0.15 -4.84 -28.40
C PRO A 127 -1.63 -4.73 -28.78
N GLY A 128 -2.33 -3.74 -28.25
CA GLY A 128 -3.74 -3.50 -28.49
C GLY A 128 -4.71 -4.33 -27.64
N ASP A 129 -4.24 -5.38 -26.98
CA ASP A 129 -5.08 -6.22 -26.12
C ASP A 129 -5.37 -5.54 -24.78
N GLN A 130 -6.43 -6.03 -24.12
CA GLN A 130 -6.81 -5.59 -22.79
C GLN A 130 -7.19 -6.76 -21.90
N VAL A 131 -6.99 -6.60 -20.60
CA VAL A 131 -7.35 -7.60 -19.58
C VAL A 131 -7.78 -6.92 -18.28
N THR A 132 -8.79 -7.46 -17.62
CA THR A 132 -9.19 -7.00 -16.30
C THR A 132 -8.44 -7.77 -15.22
N ILE A 133 -7.87 -7.03 -14.29
CA ILE A 133 -7.11 -7.56 -13.16
C ILE A 133 -7.64 -6.96 -11.86
N ALA A 134 -7.42 -7.64 -10.74
CA ALA A 134 -7.77 -7.16 -9.41
C ALA A 134 -6.57 -7.26 -8.48
N GLY A 135 -6.50 -6.38 -7.49
CA GLY A 135 -5.52 -6.35 -6.43
C GLY A 135 -6.17 -5.99 -5.10
N PRO A 136 -5.47 -6.23 -4.02
CA PRO A 136 -4.03 -6.48 -3.93
C PRO A 136 -3.65 -7.96 -4.10
N SER A 137 -2.34 -8.21 -4.10
CA SER A 137 -1.81 -9.57 -3.96
C SER A 137 -2.23 -10.18 -2.63
N SER A 138 -2.30 -11.53 -2.57
CA SER A 138 -2.47 -12.29 -1.33
C SER A 138 -1.50 -11.80 -0.24
N GLY A 139 -1.98 -11.76 1.00
CA GLY A 139 -1.20 -11.21 2.13
C GLY A 139 -1.34 -9.70 2.32
N THR A 140 -2.02 -8.99 1.44
CA THR A 140 -2.38 -7.59 1.60
C THR A 140 -3.90 -7.44 1.63
N ILE A 141 -4.42 -6.64 2.54
CA ILE A 141 -5.86 -6.41 2.70
C ILE A 141 -6.10 -4.90 2.71
N TYR A 142 -6.99 -4.44 1.86
CA TYR A 142 -7.55 -3.09 1.94
C TYR A 142 -8.81 -3.12 2.79
N GLN A 143 -8.87 -2.27 3.81
CA GLN A 143 -10.01 -2.19 4.71
C GLN A 143 -10.46 -0.74 4.87
N ALA A 144 -11.72 -0.46 4.56
CA ALA A 144 -12.37 0.80 4.85
C ALA A 144 -12.53 0.96 6.37
N PHE A 145 -12.10 2.09 6.94
CA PHE A 145 -12.26 2.39 8.36
C PHE A 145 -13.05 3.67 8.63
N ALA A 146 -13.22 4.52 7.62
CA ALA A 146 -14.03 5.73 7.69
C ALA A 146 -14.84 5.90 6.40
N SER A 147 -16.01 6.50 6.49
CA SER A 147 -16.85 6.84 5.35
C SER A 147 -16.42 8.16 4.71
N GLY A 148 -16.82 8.36 3.46
CA GLY A 148 -16.55 9.59 2.70
C GLY A 148 -15.84 9.34 1.39
N GLN A 149 -15.56 10.44 0.68
CA GLN A 149 -14.81 10.41 -0.57
C GLN A 149 -13.35 10.06 -0.29
N THR A 150 -12.85 9.07 -1.00
CA THR A 150 -11.51 8.51 -0.85
C THR A 150 -10.71 8.75 -2.12
N LYS A 151 -9.51 9.32 -1.95
CA LYS A 151 -8.53 9.51 -3.02
C LYS A 151 -7.48 8.42 -2.98
N ALA A 152 -7.19 7.87 -4.13
CA ALA A 152 -6.25 6.77 -4.27
C ALA A 152 -5.43 6.85 -5.56
N THR A 153 -4.34 6.10 -5.59
CA THR A 153 -3.52 5.89 -6.80
C THR A 153 -3.37 4.40 -7.03
N ALA A 154 -3.83 3.92 -8.17
CA ALA A 154 -3.59 2.57 -8.63
C ALA A 154 -2.21 2.48 -9.30
N THR A 155 -1.48 1.39 -9.05
CA THR A 155 -0.17 1.13 -9.64
C THR A 155 -0.17 -0.25 -10.28
N LEU A 156 0.15 -0.32 -11.55
CA LEU A 156 0.42 -1.54 -12.29
C LEU A 156 1.93 -1.74 -12.39
N ASN A 157 2.43 -2.91 -12.02
CA ASN A 157 3.82 -3.32 -12.23
C ASN A 157 3.88 -4.35 -13.36
N TYR A 158 4.75 -4.15 -14.34
CA TYR A 158 4.88 -5.01 -15.49
C TYR A 158 6.33 -5.05 -16.01
N GLN A 159 6.60 -5.93 -16.94
CA GLN A 159 7.82 -5.95 -17.73
C GLN A 159 7.49 -5.64 -19.19
N SER A 160 8.28 -4.79 -19.82
CA SER A 160 8.23 -4.55 -21.24
C SER A 160 8.80 -5.74 -22.03
N GLU A 161 8.59 -5.80 -23.32
CA GLU A 161 9.04 -6.90 -24.19
C GLU A 161 10.54 -7.18 -24.11
N ASP A 162 11.34 -6.15 -23.88
CA ASP A 162 12.80 -6.24 -23.67
C ASP A 162 13.17 -6.66 -22.22
N GLY A 163 12.21 -7.08 -21.40
CA GLY A 163 12.42 -7.58 -20.05
C GLY A 163 12.67 -6.50 -18.98
N ARG A 164 12.58 -5.22 -19.32
CA ARG A 164 12.74 -4.13 -18.34
C ARG A 164 11.50 -4.03 -17.46
N ALA A 165 11.74 -3.94 -16.14
CA ALA A 165 10.69 -3.65 -15.18
C ALA A 165 10.19 -2.21 -15.34
N ALA A 166 8.87 -2.04 -15.36
CA ALA A 166 8.20 -0.76 -15.48
C ALA A 166 6.96 -0.69 -14.55
N SER A 167 6.51 0.51 -14.28
CA SER A 167 5.27 0.73 -13.54
C SER A 167 4.46 1.87 -14.16
N PHE A 168 3.14 1.72 -14.14
CA PHE A 168 2.20 2.75 -14.55
C PHE A 168 1.30 3.09 -13.37
N THR A 169 1.07 4.38 -13.12
CA THR A 169 0.24 4.86 -12.02
C THR A 169 -0.90 5.71 -12.53
N LYS A 170 -2.09 5.55 -11.94
CA LYS A 170 -3.26 6.36 -12.27
C LYS A 170 -4.05 6.73 -11.01
N PRO A 171 -4.32 8.02 -10.77
CA PRO A 171 -5.19 8.45 -9.67
C PRO A 171 -6.65 8.05 -9.95
N PHE A 172 -7.39 7.75 -8.89
CA PHE A 172 -8.82 7.51 -8.93
C PHE A 172 -9.48 7.90 -7.61
N GLU A 173 -10.79 8.06 -7.62
CA GLU A 173 -11.58 8.40 -6.45
C GLU A 173 -12.80 7.49 -6.38
N PHE A 174 -13.23 7.21 -5.14
CA PHE A 174 -14.44 6.43 -4.86
C PHE A 174 -15.05 6.84 -3.52
N THR A 175 -16.28 6.43 -3.27
CA THR A 175 -17.00 6.78 -2.03
C THR A 175 -17.15 5.54 -1.16
N ILE A 176 -16.89 5.69 0.15
CA ILE A 176 -17.18 4.71 1.19
C ILE A 176 -18.42 5.19 1.93
N ASN A 177 -19.46 4.35 1.97
CA ASN A 177 -20.70 4.65 2.67
C ASN A 177 -20.60 4.32 4.18
N PRO A 178 -21.42 4.94 5.02
CA PRO A 178 -21.54 4.59 6.42
C PRO A 178 -21.98 3.17 6.67
#